data_a7afe46cc4682d87dad873fa3d7346f6
#
_entry.id   a7afe46cc4682d87dad873fa3d7346f6
#
_cell.length_a   1.000
_cell.length_b   1.000
_cell.length_c   1.000
_cell.angle_alpha   90.00
_cell.angle_beta   90.00
_cell.angle_gamma   90.00
#
_symmetry.space_group_name_H-M   'P 1'
#
loop_
_entity.id
_entity.type
_entity.pdbx_description
1 polymer ?
#
loop_
_entity_poly.entity_id
_entity_poly.type
_entity_poly.pdbx_seq_one_letter_code
_entity_poly.pdbx_strand_id
1 'polypeptide(L)'
;SSEATSTTASSESTGDAAQELTFVLSNIPDGLDPSVTNNSFAQYVLINCFEGLVTYDSTGTLVPGNAESWDISDDGLTYTFHLRDGLKWSDGSDLTAEDYVYTIQRVLTPATAAQYVSMATDYIKNAQEYYDGTATADDLGVKALDDKTLEITLIQPTSYFIDILSMWTFSPVQKATVEANGDKWSTEADTYICNGPFKIASMSMNENVILEKNENYWDAENVSLQKVTFRYVLDQATALTAYESGEVDGVASIPSSDFARLKAENAGVQTSPSYGTVYYDFNCSAEP
;
A
#
# COMPACT_ATOMS: atom_id res chain seq x y z
N SER A 1 -27.20 27.36 51.75
CA SER A 1 -26.81 25.95 51.54
C SER A 1 -27.65 25.39 50.42
N SER A 2 -27.08 25.26 49.25
CA SER A 2 -27.72 24.63 48.08
C SER A 2 -26.70 23.60 47.55
N GLU A 3 -26.98 22.36 47.79
CA GLU A 3 -26.23 21.20 47.30
C GLU A 3 -26.51 21.05 45.80
N ALA A 4 -25.48 21.10 44.98
CA ALA A 4 -25.55 20.76 43.58
C ALA A 4 -25.25 19.26 43.44
N THR A 5 -26.26 18.47 43.08
CA THR A 5 -26.15 17.07 42.75
C THR A 5 -25.53 16.94 41.39
N SER A 6 -24.29 16.46 41.33
CA SER A 6 -23.63 16.09 40.08
C SER A 6 -24.16 14.76 39.62
N THR A 7 -24.95 14.74 38.55
CA THR A 7 -25.36 13.53 37.86
C THR A 7 -24.20 13.09 36.94
N THR A 8 -23.46 12.08 37.34
CA THR A 8 -22.51 11.38 36.51
C THR A 8 -23.30 10.57 35.49
N ALA A 9 -23.29 11.00 34.24
CA ALA A 9 -23.79 10.19 33.15
C ALA A 9 -22.76 9.06 32.90
N SER A 10 -23.10 7.85 33.33
CA SER A 10 -22.42 6.65 32.88
C SER A 10 -22.73 6.47 31.40
N SER A 11 -21.69 6.61 30.55
CA SER A 11 -21.76 6.13 29.18
C SER A 11 -21.83 4.61 29.22
N GLU A 12 -23.02 4.07 29.03
CA GLU A 12 -23.18 2.66 28.67
C GLU A 12 -22.45 2.44 27.34
N SER A 13 -21.44 1.57 27.34
CA SER A 13 -20.83 1.06 26.17
C SER A 13 -21.90 0.29 25.38
N THR A 14 -22.41 0.92 24.32
CA THR A 14 -23.22 0.22 23.33
C THR A 14 -22.32 -0.81 22.68
N GLY A 15 -22.75 -2.08 22.74
CA GLY A 15 -22.01 -3.22 22.24
C GLY A 15 -21.59 -3.08 20.80
N ASP A 16 -20.51 -3.73 20.55
CA ASP A 16 -19.77 -4.15 19.37
C ASP A 16 -20.58 -4.11 18.04
N ALA A 17 -20.90 -2.90 17.59
CA ALA A 17 -21.28 -2.71 16.19
C ALA A 17 -19.99 -2.88 15.38
N ALA A 18 -19.96 -3.86 14.49
CA ALA A 18 -18.82 -4.10 13.62
C ALA A 18 -18.36 -2.76 13.02
N GLN A 19 -17.10 -2.39 13.27
CA GLN A 19 -16.56 -1.14 12.78
C GLN A 19 -16.30 -1.33 11.27
N GLU A 20 -17.19 -0.77 10.47
CA GLU A 20 -17.12 -0.81 9.01
C GLU A 20 -16.90 0.58 8.46
N LEU A 21 -16.18 0.71 7.35
CA LEU A 21 -15.94 1.96 6.63
C LEU A 21 -16.31 1.78 5.16
N THR A 22 -17.09 2.70 4.62
CA THR A 22 -17.34 2.81 3.18
C THR A 22 -16.73 4.09 2.64
N PHE A 23 -15.78 3.96 1.72
CA PHE A 23 -15.05 5.07 1.14
C PHE A 23 -15.20 5.09 -0.39
N VAL A 24 -15.45 6.27 -0.96
CA VAL A 24 -15.62 6.41 -2.41
C VAL A 24 -14.32 6.84 -3.06
N LEU A 25 -13.91 6.08 -4.06
CA LEU A 25 -12.85 6.45 -5.00
C LEU A 25 -13.46 7.04 -6.28
N SER A 26 -12.92 8.17 -6.72
CA SER A 26 -13.41 8.90 -7.90
C SER A 26 -12.84 8.39 -9.23
N ASN A 27 -12.11 7.28 -9.20
CA ASN A 27 -11.63 6.57 -10.38
C ASN A 27 -11.52 5.07 -10.09
N ILE A 28 -11.44 4.28 -11.15
CA ILE A 28 -11.27 2.83 -11.08
C ILE A 28 -9.77 2.53 -11.18
N PRO A 29 -9.20 1.70 -10.27
CA PRO A 29 -7.85 1.18 -10.45
C PRO A 29 -7.70 0.40 -11.76
N ASP A 30 -6.57 0.54 -12.43
CA ASP A 30 -6.23 -0.23 -13.63
C ASP A 30 -5.81 -1.67 -13.33
N GLY A 31 -5.50 -1.97 -12.08
CA GLY A 31 -5.10 -3.27 -11.55
C GLY A 31 -4.68 -3.14 -10.10
N LEU A 32 -4.59 -4.28 -9.42
CA LEU A 32 -4.20 -4.37 -8.01
C LEU A 32 -2.91 -5.18 -7.80
N ASP A 33 -2.11 -5.35 -8.84
CA ASP A 33 -0.77 -5.93 -8.73
C ASP A 33 0.24 -4.85 -8.32
N PRO A 34 0.80 -4.90 -7.10
CA PRO A 34 1.71 -3.87 -6.61
C PRO A 34 3.00 -3.76 -7.42
N SER A 35 3.47 -4.85 -8.04
CA SER A 35 4.67 -4.81 -8.87
C SER A 35 4.43 -4.15 -10.24
N VAL A 36 3.17 -4.02 -10.69
CA VAL A 36 2.83 -3.58 -12.05
C VAL A 36 2.25 -2.17 -12.07
N THR A 37 1.25 -1.89 -11.22
CA THR A 37 0.46 -0.64 -11.32
C THR A 37 1.23 0.60 -10.87
N ASN A 38 0.97 1.72 -11.55
CA ASN A 38 1.35 3.07 -11.12
C ASN A 38 0.12 3.96 -10.79
N ASN A 39 -1.05 3.33 -10.68
CA ASN A 39 -2.31 4.02 -10.48
C ASN A 39 -2.49 4.49 -9.03
N SER A 40 -2.65 5.80 -8.82
CA SER A 40 -2.82 6.38 -7.50
C SER A 40 -4.10 5.94 -6.78
N PHE A 41 -5.13 5.48 -7.50
CA PHE A 41 -6.35 4.93 -6.88
C PHE A 41 -6.17 3.47 -6.47
N ALA A 42 -5.31 2.70 -7.15
CA ALA A 42 -4.90 1.38 -6.68
C ALA A 42 -4.22 1.46 -5.31
N GLN A 43 -3.45 2.53 -5.06
CA GLN A 43 -2.77 2.75 -3.79
C GLN A 43 -3.70 2.62 -2.58
N TYR A 44 -4.95 3.14 -2.65
CA TYR A 44 -5.90 3.04 -1.54
C TYR A 44 -6.20 1.59 -1.14
N VAL A 45 -6.23 0.69 -2.11
CA VAL A 45 -6.41 -0.75 -1.82
C VAL A 45 -5.08 -1.39 -1.41
N LEU A 46 -4.01 -1.09 -2.14
CA LEU A 46 -2.69 -1.72 -1.94
C LEU A 46 -2.12 -1.48 -0.55
N ILE A 47 -2.16 -0.24 -0.03
CA ILE A 47 -1.63 0.08 1.32
C ILE A 47 -2.43 -0.56 2.46
N ASN A 48 -3.66 -1.00 2.19
CA ASN A 48 -4.47 -1.73 3.15
C ASN A 48 -4.28 -3.25 3.04
N CYS A 49 -3.91 -3.75 1.85
CA CYS A 49 -3.68 -5.17 1.61
C CYS A 49 -2.23 -5.60 1.78
N PHE A 50 -1.28 -4.69 1.58
CA PHE A 50 0.15 -4.99 1.68
C PHE A 50 0.86 -4.06 2.65
N GLU A 51 1.85 -4.60 3.33
CA GLU A 51 2.83 -3.84 4.08
C GLU A 51 4.24 -4.19 3.59
N GLY A 52 5.07 -3.17 3.37
CA GLY A 52 6.47 -3.31 2.96
C GLY A 52 7.43 -3.51 4.14
N LEU A 53 8.73 -3.38 3.86
CA LEU A 53 9.76 -3.36 4.91
C LEU A 53 9.54 -2.21 5.89
N VAL A 54 9.14 -1.06 5.35
CA VAL A 54 8.82 0.18 6.07
C VAL A 54 7.48 0.71 5.61
N THR A 55 6.84 1.55 6.43
CA THR A 55 5.56 2.17 6.13
C THR A 55 5.52 3.59 6.68
N TYR A 56 4.46 4.36 6.38
CA TYR A 56 4.20 5.66 6.98
C TYR A 56 3.10 5.57 8.01
N ASP A 57 3.30 6.21 9.16
CA ASP A 57 2.26 6.38 10.15
C ASP A 57 1.25 7.49 9.75
N SER A 58 0.23 7.69 10.57
CA SER A 58 -0.81 8.71 10.35
C SER A 58 -0.29 10.15 10.36
N THR A 59 0.93 10.39 10.80
CA THR A 59 1.60 11.71 10.79
C THR A 59 2.45 11.92 9.55
N GLY A 60 2.61 10.89 8.70
CA GLY A 60 3.52 10.88 7.55
C GLY A 60 4.98 10.66 7.94
N THR A 61 5.22 10.09 9.12
CA THR A 61 6.56 9.69 9.55
C THR A 61 6.83 8.27 9.08
N LEU A 62 8.01 8.04 8.48
CA LEU A 62 8.46 6.70 8.10
C LEU A 62 8.77 5.88 9.36
N VAL A 63 8.17 4.71 9.45
CA VAL A 63 8.28 3.80 10.59
C VAL A 63 8.56 2.37 10.13
N PRO A 64 9.07 1.50 11.03
CA PRO A 64 9.20 0.07 10.77
C PRO A 64 7.87 -0.57 10.38
N GLY A 65 7.86 -1.28 9.24
CA GLY A 65 6.77 -2.16 8.81
C GLY A 65 7.09 -3.63 9.13
N ASN A 66 7.18 -4.48 8.11
CA ASN A 66 7.58 -5.89 8.28
C ASN A 66 9.04 -6.04 8.75
N ALA A 67 9.92 -5.09 8.44
CA ALA A 67 11.23 -5.00 9.11
C ALA A 67 11.06 -4.28 10.46
N GLU A 68 11.49 -4.90 11.55
CA GLU A 68 11.49 -4.25 12.87
C GLU A 68 12.66 -3.27 13.03
N SER A 69 13.74 -3.51 12.28
CA SER A 69 14.96 -2.67 12.27
C SER A 69 15.78 -2.92 11.01
N TRP A 70 16.79 -2.07 10.80
CA TRP A 70 17.78 -2.23 9.73
C TRP A 70 19.11 -1.63 10.14
N ASP A 71 20.18 -2.19 9.58
CA ASP A 71 21.54 -1.68 9.68
C ASP A 71 22.00 -1.12 8.33
N ILE A 72 22.84 -0.11 8.36
CA ILE A 72 23.45 0.49 7.16
C ILE A 72 24.96 0.40 7.34
N SER A 73 25.66 -0.13 6.33
CA SER A 73 27.13 -0.19 6.35
C SER A 73 27.77 1.19 6.39
N ASP A 74 28.99 1.29 6.89
CA ASP A 74 29.72 2.55 7.04
C ASP A 74 29.89 3.33 5.73
N ASP A 75 29.94 2.62 4.59
CA ASP A 75 30.02 3.21 3.26
C ASP A 75 28.65 3.60 2.67
N GLY A 76 27.54 3.29 3.37
CA GLY A 76 26.19 3.59 2.97
C GLY A 76 25.68 2.77 1.80
N LEU A 77 26.35 1.66 1.43
CA LEU A 77 25.99 0.86 0.26
C LEU A 77 25.13 -0.36 0.61
N THR A 78 25.28 -0.93 1.78
CA THR A 78 24.57 -2.16 2.17
C THR A 78 23.59 -1.89 3.29
N TYR A 79 22.35 -2.30 3.06
CA TYR A 79 21.24 -2.25 4.00
C TYR A 79 20.87 -3.66 4.39
N THR A 80 20.89 -3.96 5.70
CA THR A 80 20.51 -5.26 6.25
C THR A 80 19.22 -5.08 7.06
N PHE A 81 18.11 -5.61 6.57
CA PHE A 81 16.80 -5.54 7.21
C PHE A 81 16.56 -6.77 8.05
N HIS A 82 16.09 -6.56 9.29
CA HIS A 82 15.70 -7.61 10.21
C HIS A 82 14.16 -7.68 10.24
N LEU A 83 13.61 -8.76 9.70
CA LEU A 83 12.17 -8.96 9.65
C LEU A 83 11.62 -9.38 11.01
N ARG A 84 10.39 -8.97 11.31
CA ARG A 84 9.67 -9.35 12.53
C ARG A 84 9.49 -10.86 12.60
N ASP A 85 9.37 -11.37 13.83
CA ASP A 85 8.99 -12.74 14.08
C ASP A 85 7.53 -13.00 13.69
N GLY A 86 7.28 -14.17 13.10
CA GLY A 86 5.93 -14.66 12.87
C GLY A 86 5.13 -13.95 11.79
N LEU A 87 5.80 -13.27 10.84
CA LEU A 87 5.13 -12.69 9.68
C LEU A 87 4.40 -13.76 8.87
N LYS A 88 3.17 -13.45 8.49
CA LYS A 88 2.28 -14.34 7.76
C LYS A 88 1.64 -13.67 6.55
N TRP A 89 1.38 -14.45 5.56
CA TRP A 89 0.44 -14.14 4.51
C TRP A 89 -1.02 -14.29 4.99
N SER A 90 -1.97 -13.73 4.27
CA SER A 90 -3.41 -13.81 4.61
C SER A 90 -3.97 -15.24 4.58
N ASP A 91 -3.30 -16.17 3.90
CA ASP A 91 -3.62 -17.60 3.91
C ASP A 91 -3.00 -18.37 5.09
N GLY A 92 -2.22 -17.70 5.94
CA GLY A 92 -1.56 -18.25 7.13
C GLY A 92 -0.20 -18.86 6.87
N SER A 93 0.29 -18.91 5.63
CA SER A 93 1.66 -19.34 5.32
C SER A 93 2.69 -18.30 5.80
N ASP A 94 3.95 -18.73 5.97
CA ASP A 94 5.04 -17.85 6.42
C ASP A 94 5.44 -16.85 5.33
N LEU A 95 5.69 -15.59 5.73
CA LEU A 95 6.33 -14.57 4.92
C LEU A 95 7.79 -14.45 5.37
N THR A 96 8.71 -14.53 4.42
CA THR A 96 10.15 -14.56 4.67
C THR A 96 10.91 -13.54 3.82
N ALA A 97 12.21 -13.40 4.06
CA ALA A 97 13.08 -12.55 3.25
C ALA A 97 13.14 -12.98 1.77
N GLU A 98 12.93 -14.27 1.48
CA GLU A 98 12.87 -14.77 0.10
C GLU A 98 11.69 -14.19 -0.70
N ASP A 99 10.57 -13.83 -0.06
CA ASP A 99 9.44 -13.20 -0.74
C ASP A 99 9.80 -11.79 -1.24
N TYR A 100 10.65 -11.07 -0.51
CA TYR A 100 11.20 -9.78 -0.96
C TYR A 100 12.19 -9.95 -2.11
N VAL A 101 13.06 -10.95 -2.04
CA VAL A 101 13.98 -11.29 -3.14
C VAL A 101 13.18 -11.61 -4.40
N TYR A 102 12.17 -12.46 -4.29
CA TYR A 102 11.28 -12.79 -5.40
C TYR A 102 10.58 -11.56 -5.97
N THR A 103 10.04 -10.69 -5.10
CA THR A 103 9.34 -9.47 -5.52
C THR A 103 10.25 -8.56 -6.33
N ILE A 104 11.47 -8.30 -5.86
CA ILE A 104 12.42 -7.44 -6.57
C ILE A 104 12.85 -8.07 -7.90
N GLN A 105 13.11 -9.37 -7.93
CA GLN A 105 13.38 -10.09 -9.19
C GLN A 105 12.21 -10.01 -10.16
N ARG A 106 10.98 -10.12 -9.66
CA ARG A 106 9.77 -10.00 -10.46
C ARG A 106 9.61 -8.60 -11.05
N VAL A 107 9.80 -7.54 -10.26
CA VAL A 107 9.82 -6.14 -10.74
C VAL A 107 10.87 -5.94 -11.84
N LEU A 108 12.03 -6.56 -11.70
CA LEU A 108 13.13 -6.52 -12.66
C LEU A 108 12.98 -7.49 -13.83
N THR A 109 11.92 -8.30 -13.88
CA THR A 109 11.65 -9.20 -15.00
C THR A 109 10.90 -8.43 -16.10
N PRO A 110 11.44 -8.27 -17.33
CA PRO A 110 10.79 -7.46 -18.39
C PRO A 110 9.35 -7.89 -18.70
N ALA A 111 9.05 -9.20 -18.61
CA ALA A 111 7.71 -9.72 -18.84
C ALA A 111 6.66 -9.26 -17.81
N THR A 112 7.07 -8.82 -16.63
CA THR A 112 6.19 -8.24 -15.60
C THR A 112 5.69 -6.86 -16.02
N ALA A 113 6.40 -6.16 -16.89
CA ALA A 113 6.07 -4.81 -17.34
C ALA A 113 5.87 -3.80 -16.18
N ALA A 114 6.68 -3.92 -15.13
CA ALA A 114 6.62 -3.07 -13.95
C ALA A 114 6.80 -1.58 -14.32
N GLN A 115 5.82 -0.76 -13.96
CA GLN A 115 5.84 0.68 -14.30
C GLN A 115 6.91 1.45 -13.52
N TYR A 116 7.26 0.97 -12.32
CA TYR A 116 8.29 1.57 -11.47
C TYR A 116 9.61 0.79 -11.45
N VAL A 117 9.94 0.08 -12.54
CA VAL A 117 11.18 -0.68 -12.64
C VAL A 117 12.43 0.17 -12.37
N SER A 118 12.42 1.46 -12.76
CA SER A 118 13.51 2.40 -12.50
C SER A 118 13.81 2.61 -11.01
N MET A 119 12.82 2.43 -10.14
CA MET A 119 13.03 2.49 -8.69
C MET A 119 13.92 1.34 -8.17
N ALA A 120 14.10 0.29 -8.95
CA ALA A 120 15.04 -0.77 -8.63
C ALA A 120 16.33 -0.64 -9.46
N THR A 121 16.24 -0.40 -10.79
CA THR A 121 17.41 -0.35 -11.66
C THR A 121 18.34 0.82 -11.39
N ASP A 122 17.82 1.95 -10.90
CA ASP A 122 18.63 3.15 -10.64
C ASP A 122 19.36 3.10 -9.29
N TYR A 123 19.00 2.16 -8.40
CA TYR A 123 19.53 2.14 -7.03
C TYR A 123 20.20 0.81 -6.65
N ILE A 124 19.63 -0.32 -7.04
CA ILE A 124 20.09 -1.64 -6.59
C ILE A 124 21.22 -2.13 -7.50
N LYS A 125 22.27 -2.63 -6.87
CA LYS A 125 23.45 -3.16 -7.57
C LYS A 125 23.07 -4.29 -8.55
N ASN A 126 23.57 -4.20 -9.78
CA ASN A 126 23.33 -5.14 -10.88
C ASN A 126 21.85 -5.31 -11.27
N ALA A 127 20.96 -4.40 -10.83
CA ALA A 127 19.54 -4.49 -11.17
C ALA A 127 19.29 -4.17 -12.65
N GLN A 128 20.00 -3.19 -13.23
CA GLN A 128 19.91 -2.91 -14.65
C GLN A 128 20.44 -4.07 -15.49
N GLU A 129 21.59 -4.63 -15.11
CA GLU A 129 22.19 -5.79 -15.80
C GLU A 129 21.29 -7.04 -15.70
N TYR A 130 20.61 -7.24 -14.56
CA TYR A 130 19.64 -8.30 -14.41
C TYR A 130 18.42 -8.08 -15.31
N TYR A 131 17.88 -6.86 -15.36
CA TYR A 131 16.78 -6.46 -16.24
C TYR A 131 17.12 -6.67 -17.72
N ASP A 132 18.36 -6.33 -18.12
CA ASP A 132 18.87 -6.49 -19.49
C ASP A 132 19.27 -7.96 -19.82
N GLY A 133 19.20 -8.88 -18.86
CA GLY A 133 19.57 -10.29 -19.03
C GLY A 133 21.08 -10.52 -19.12
N THR A 134 21.91 -9.60 -18.68
CA THR A 134 23.38 -9.69 -18.69
C THR A 134 23.97 -10.09 -17.34
N ALA A 135 23.15 -10.08 -16.27
CA ALA A 135 23.50 -10.61 -14.95
C ALA A 135 22.49 -11.68 -14.51
N THR A 136 22.90 -12.52 -13.58
CA THR A 136 22.04 -13.57 -12.98
C THR A 136 21.43 -13.11 -11.66
N ALA A 137 20.49 -13.89 -11.12
CA ALA A 137 19.91 -13.63 -9.81
C ALA A 137 20.96 -13.62 -8.68
N ASP A 138 22.02 -14.45 -8.81
CA ASP A 138 23.12 -14.51 -7.83
C ASP A 138 23.99 -13.23 -7.82
N ASP A 139 24.02 -12.50 -8.94
CA ASP A 139 24.76 -11.25 -9.08
C ASP A 139 23.98 -10.04 -8.55
N LEU A 140 22.64 -10.17 -8.45
CA LEU A 140 21.76 -9.08 -8.03
C LEU A 140 22.06 -8.67 -6.58
N GLY A 141 22.09 -7.37 -6.33
CA GLY A 141 22.33 -6.79 -5.02
C GLY A 141 21.16 -6.98 -4.02
N VAL A 142 20.45 -8.11 -4.07
CA VAL A 142 19.35 -8.43 -3.14
C VAL A 142 19.48 -9.90 -2.76
N LYS A 143 19.54 -10.18 -1.45
CA LYS A 143 19.74 -11.55 -0.93
C LYS A 143 18.98 -11.77 0.38
N ALA A 144 18.33 -12.90 0.52
CA ALA A 144 17.94 -13.42 1.82
C ALA A 144 19.15 -14.13 2.44
N LEU A 145 19.65 -13.63 3.56
CA LEU A 145 20.74 -14.27 4.30
C LEU A 145 20.22 -15.44 5.14
N ASP A 146 18.99 -15.33 5.58
CA ASP A 146 18.15 -16.34 6.22
C ASP A 146 16.67 -15.92 6.07
N ASP A 147 15.74 -16.66 6.68
CA ASP A 147 14.30 -16.40 6.57
C ASP A 147 13.86 -15.00 7.03
N LYS A 148 14.67 -14.35 7.88
CA LYS A 148 14.35 -13.07 8.52
C LYS A 148 15.33 -11.95 8.22
N THR A 149 16.38 -12.22 7.46
CA THR A 149 17.43 -11.24 7.18
C THR A 149 17.54 -10.99 5.70
N LEU A 150 17.14 -9.81 5.26
CA LEU A 150 17.24 -9.35 3.88
C LEU A 150 18.38 -8.36 3.74
N GLU A 151 19.30 -8.62 2.82
CA GLU A 151 20.38 -7.70 2.44
C GLU A 151 20.10 -7.06 1.09
N ILE A 152 20.21 -5.73 1.01
CA ILE A 152 20.14 -4.96 -0.24
C ILE A 152 21.41 -4.14 -0.38
N THR A 153 22.12 -4.33 -1.50
CA THR A 153 23.33 -3.57 -1.85
C THR A 153 23.00 -2.57 -2.96
N LEU A 154 23.43 -1.32 -2.78
CA LEU A 154 23.19 -0.22 -3.72
C LEU A 154 24.35 -0.01 -4.68
N ILE A 155 24.07 0.71 -5.78
CA ILE A 155 25.07 1.18 -6.76
C ILE A 155 25.91 2.30 -6.13
N GLN A 156 25.27 3.18 -5.35
CA GLN A 156 25.88 4.32 -4.68
C GLN A 156 25.14 4.65 -3.37
N PRO A 157 25.79 5.31 -2.40
CA PRO A 157 25.14 5.71 -1.17
C PRO A 157 23.94 6.63 -1.45
N THR A 158 22.76 6.24 -0.93
CA THR A 158 21.51 6.95 -1.18
C THR A 158 20.75 7.13 0.13
N SER A 159 20.79 8.33 0.72
CA SER A 159 20.25 8.60 2.05
C SER A 159 18.72 8.45 2.15
N TYR A 160 18.01 8.55 1.03
CA TYR A 160 16.54 8.41 0.93
C TYR A 160 16.10 7.03 0.41
N PHE A 161 17.00 6.05 0.37
CA PHE A 161 16.67 4.72 -0.15
C PHE A 161 15.56 4.03 0.68
N ILE A 162 15.56 4.24 2.00
CA ILE A 162 14.49 3.70 2.87
C ILE A 162 13.12 4.26 2.47
N ASP A 163 13.03 5.55 2.11
CA ASP A 163 11.78 6.15 1.62
C ASP A 163 11.32 5.50 0.30
N ILE A 164 12.25 5.16 -0.60
CA ILE A 164 11.94 4.45 -1.85
C ILE A 164 11.29 3.09 -1.56
N LEU A 165 11.77 2.38 -0.54
CA LEU A 165 11.25 1.06 -0.16
C LEU A 165 9.84 1.10 0.44
N SER A 166 9.31 2.27 0.80
CA SER A 166 7.91 2.44 1.21
C SER A 166 6.91 2.40 0.04
N MET A 167 7.40 2.46 -1.19
CA MET A 167 6.54 2.37 -2.37
C MET A 167 5.96 0.96 -2.51
N TRP A 168 4.69 0.89 -2.89
CA TRP A 168 3.99 -0.40 -3.04
C TRP A 168 4.65 -1.35 -4.04
N THR A 169 5.44 -0.86 -5.00
CA THR A 169 6.18 -1.72 -5.94
C THR A 169 7.18 -2.65 -5.25
N PHE A 170 7.62 -2.31 -4.02
CA PHE A 170 8.49 -3.14 -3.18
C PHE A 170 7.74 -3.94 -2.11
N SER A 171 6.41 -3.85 -2.07
CA SER A 171 5.61 -4.71 -1.19
C SER A 171 5.76 -6.16 -1.62
N PRO A 172 5.95 -7.10 -0.68
CA PRO A 172 6.18 -8.50 -1.02
C PRO A 172 4.94 -9.09 -1.71
N VAL A 173 5.15 -9.95 -2.70
CA VAL A 173 4.10 -10.77 -3.33
C VAL A 173 4.43 -12.26 -3.16
N GLN A 174 3.42 -13.06 -2.86
CA GLN A 174 3.60 -14.49 -2.60
C GLN A 174 3.91 -15.22 -3.91
N LYS A 175 5.15 -15.75 -4.02
CA LYS A 175 5.62 -16.47 -5.21
C LYS A 175 4.69 -17.59 -5.66
N ALA A 176 4.28 -18.44 -4.71
CA ALA A 176 3.45 -19.61 -5.02
C ALA A 176 2.12 -19.21 -5.66
N THR A 177 1.49 -18.15 -5.17
CA THR A 177 0.22 -17.64 -5.70
C THR A 177 0.39 -17.02 -7.09
N VAL A 178 1.42 -16.18 -7.26
CA VAL A 178 1.69 -15.53 -8.56
C VAL A 178 2.00 -16.58 -9.63
N GLU A 179 2.85 -17.55 -9.35
CA GLU A 179 3.24 -18.58 -10.32
C GLU A 179 2.09 -19.55 -10.64
N ALA A 180 1.23 -19.85 -9.66
CA ALA A 180 0.10 -20.76 -9.88
C ALA A 180 -1.02 -20.13 -10.71
N ASN A 181 -1.23 -18.82 -10.61
CA ASN A 181 -2.41 -18.14 -11.16
C ASN A 181 -2.07 -17.18 -12.32
N GLY A 182 -0.78 -16.86 -12.57
CA GLY A 182 -0.39 -15.86 -13.56
C GLY A 182 -1.08 -14.53 -13.29
N ASP A 183 -1.53 -13.82 -14.34
CA ASP A 183 -2.18 -12.51 -14.21
C ASP A 183 -3.48 -12.52 -13.38
N LYS A 184 -4.06 -13.70 -13.14
CA LYS A 184 -5.31 -13.82 -12.38
C LYS A 184 -5.11 -13.66 -10.88
N TRP A 185 -3.88 -13.83 -10.37
CA TRP A 185 -3.61 -13.75 -8.95
C TRP A 185 -4.10 -12.42 -8.32
N SER A 186 -4.05 -11.32 -9.08
CA SER A 186 -4.40 -9.97 -8.63
C SER A 186 -5.75 -9.45 -9.13
N THR A 187 -6.52 -10.29 -9.86
CA THR A 187 -7.82 -9.91 -10.43
C THR A 187 -9.00 -10.70 -9.86
N GLU A 188 -8.73 -11.73 -9.07
CA GLU A 188 -9.75 -12.58 -8.44
C GLU A 188 -9.51 -12.60 -6.91
N ALA A 189 -10.58 -12.40 -6.11
CA ALA A 189 -10.46 -12.31 -4.65
C ALA A 189 -9.87 -13.57 -4.02
N ASP A 190 -10.26 -14.74 -4.51
CA ASP A 190 -9.84 -16.03 -3.98
C ASP A 190 -8.34 -16.31 -4.17
N THR A 191 -7.70 -15.62 -5.11
CA THR A 191 -6.27 -15.77 -5.39
C THR A 191 -5.43 -14.59 -4.90
N TYR A 192 -6.07 -13.57 -4.31
CA TYR A 192 -5.38 -12.35 -3.85
C TYR A 192 -4.81 -12.55 -2.44
N ILE A 193 -3.63 -13.16 -2.36
CA ILE A 193 -2.92 -13.37 -1.09
C ILE A 193 -2.06 -12.13 -0.80
N CYS A 194 -2.20 -11.57 0.39
CA CYS A 194 -1.54 -10.34 0.82
C CYS A 194 -1.08 -10.44 2.28
N ASN A 195 -0.37 -9.44 2.78
CA ASN A 195 0.26 -9.48 4.11
C ASN A 195 -0.06 -8.28 4.99
N GLY A 196 -0.94 -7.38 4.53
CA GLY A 196 -1.30 -6.16 5.25
C GLY A 196 -2.44 -6.36 6.25
N PRO A 197 -2.93 -5.25 6.84
CA PRO A 197 -3.98 -5.26 7.87
C PRO A 197 -5.33 -5.79 7.38
N PHE A 198 -5.58 -5.76 6.07
CA PHE A 198 -6.80 -6.27 5.45
C PHE A 198 -6.47 -7.22 4.31
N LYS A 199 -7.41 -8.11 4.00
CA LYS A 199 -7.42 -8.98 2.82
C LYS A 199 -8.68 -8.73 1.99
N ILE A 200 -8.63 -9.04 0.71
CA ILE A 200 -9.78 -8.86 -0.18
C ILE A 200 -10.80 -9.97 0.08
N ALA A 201 -12.01 -9.58 0.51
CA ALA A 201 -13.15 -10.48 0.66
C ALA A 201 -13.93 -10.64 -0.65
N SER A 202 -14.04 -9.56 -1.42
CA SER A 202 -14.60 -9.60 -2.77
C SER A 202 -14.11 -8.41 -3.59
N MET A 203 -14.06 -8.58 -4.91
CA MET A 203 -13.75 -7.49 -5.83
C MET A 203 -14.61 -7.55 -7.08
N SER A 204 -15.09 -6.37 -7.48
CA SER A 204 -15.69 -6.08 -8.78
C SER A 204 -14.99 -4.84 -9.30
N MET A 205 -14.10 -5.00 -10.26
CA MET A 205 -13.26 -3.89 -10.76
C MET A 205 -14.04 -2.70 -11.31
N ASN A 206 -15.35 -2.84 -11.55
CA ASN A 206 -16.19 -1.74 -12.03
C ASN A 206 -17.14 -1.15 -10.96
N GLU A 207 -17.21 -1.76 -9.77
CA GLU A 207 -18.18 -1.37 -8.74
C GLU A 207 -17.52 -1.07 -7.41
N ASN A 208 -16.78 -2.05 -6.85
CA ASN A 208 -16.19 -1.95 -5.54
C ASN A 208 -15.11 -3.02 -5.28
N VAL A 209 -14.31 -2.77 -4.25
CA VAL A 209 -13.49 -3.77 -3.57
C VAL A 209 -13.87 -3.76 -2.10
N ILE A 210 -14.15 -4.94 -1.55
CA ILE A 210 -14.49 -5.14 -0.15
C ILE A 210 -13.32 -5.85 0.52
N LEU A 211 -12.81 -5.21 1.56
CA LEU A 211 -11.74 -5.72 2.39
C LEU A 211 -12.33 -6.16 3.73
N GLU A 212 -11.79 -7.25 4.29
CA GLU A 212 -12.03 -7.69 5.65
C GLU A 212 -10.72 -7.74 6.42
N LYS A 213 -10.79 -7.61 7.74
CA LYS A 213 -9.62 -7.66 8.61
C LYS A 213 -8.84 -8.96 8.38
N ASN A 214 -7.52 -8.83 8.27
CA ASN A 214 -6.60 -9.95 8.16
C ASN A 214 -6.13 -10.36 9.56
N GLU A 215 -6.67 -11.46 10.08
CA GLU A 215 -6.30 -11.97 11.41
C GLU A 215 -4.86 -12.51 11.48
N ASN A 216 -4.22 -12.74 10.32
CA ASN A 216 -2.83 -13.16 10.22
C ASN A 216 -1.84 -11.99 10.13
N TYR A 217 -2.32 -10.75 10.09
CA TYR A 217 -1.46 -9.58 10.10
C TYR A 217 -0.73 -9.47 11.45
N TRP A 218 0.57 -9.16 11.44
CA TRP A 218 1.39 -9.16 12.64
C TRP A 218 0.88 -8.21 13.73
N ASP A 219 0.23 -7.11 13.35
CA ASP A 219 -0.34 -6.10 14.25
C ASP A 219 -1.87 -6.10 14.24
N ALA A 220 -2.48 -7.26 13.98
CA ALA A 220 -3.95 -7.40 13.88
C ALA A 220 -4.69 -6.91 15.12
N GLU A 221 -4.10 -7.02 16.31
CA GLU A 221 -4.71 -6.58 17.56
C GLU A 221 -4.99 -5.06 17.58
N ASN A 222 -4.22 -4.27 16.86
CA ASN A 222 -4.37 -2.81 16.74
C ASN A 222 -5.26 -2.38 15.56
N VAL A 223 -5.72 -3.31 14.73
CA VAL A 223 -6.67 -3.03 13.65
C VAL A 223 -8.09 -3.06 14.20
N SER A 224 -8.71 -1.90 14.35
CA SER A 224 -10.06 -1.77 14.92
C SER A 224 -11.17 -2.05 13.90
N LEU A 225 -11.00 -1.63 12.65
CA LEU A 225 -11.98 -1.86 11.59
C LEU A 225 -12.07 -3.33 11.21
N GLN A 226 -13.29 -3.82 11.03
CA GLN A 226 -13.55 -5.20 10.60
C GLN A 226 -13.72 -5.31 9.09
N LYS A 227 -14.16 -4.20 8.46
CA LYS A 227 -14.44 -4.19 7.03
C LYS A 227 -14.21 -2.79 6.45
N VAL A 228 -13.64 -2.74 5.24
CA VAL A 228 -13.51 -1.52 4.44
C VAL A 228 -14.08 -1.79 3.06
N THR A 229 -14.98 -0.91 2.59
CA THR A 229 -15.53 -0.98 1.24
C THR A 229 -15.05 0.22 0.43
N PHE A 230 -14.30 -0.01 -0.62
CA PHE A 230 -13.98 1.01 -1.62
C PHE A 230 -14.98 0.93 -2.77
N ARG A 231 -15.86 1.93 -2.86
CA ARG A 231 -16.83 2.07 -3.97
C ARG A 231 -16.27 2.97 -5.05
N TYR A 232 -16.53 2.65 -6.30
CA TYR A 232 -16.12 3.46 -7.44
C TYR A 232 -17.28 4.34 -7.91
N VAL A 233 -17.17 5.67 -7.73
CA VAL A 233 -18.15 6.65 -8.21
C VAL A 233 -17.38 7.76 -8.93
N LEU A 234 -17.39 7.73 -10.26
CA LEU A 234 -16.57 8.61 -11.10
C LEU A 234 -17.02 10.07 -11.07
N ASP A 235 -18.31 10.32 -10.85
CA ASP A 235 -18.86 11.67 -10.74
C ASP A 235 -18.71 12.19 -9.30
N GLN A 236 -17.87 13.21 -9.13
CA GLN A 236 -17.56 13.78 -7.82
C GLN A 236 -18.78 14.42 -7.14
N ALA A 237 -19.74 14.96 -7.88
CA ALA A 237 -20.94 15.55 -7.28
C ALA A 237 -21.87 14.46 -6.72
N THR A 238 -21.98 13.34 -7.42
CA THR A 238 -22.69 12.15 -6.94
C THR A 238 -22.02 11.57 -5.70
N ALA A 239 -20.69 11.46 -5.70
CA ALA A 239 -19.93 10.99 -4.55
C ALA A 239 -20.15 11.91 -3.31
N LEU A 240 -20.09 13.22 -3.51
CA LEU A 240 -20.33 14.19 -2.46
C LEU A 240 -21.76 14.10 -1.90
N THR A 241 -22.76 13.91 -2.77
CA THR A 241 -24.16 13.72 -2.36
C THR A 241 -24.32 12.48 -1.48
N ALA A 242 -23.66 11.37 -1.82
CA ALA A 242 -23.68 10.15 -1.02
C ALA A 242 -23.04 10.38 0.37
N TYR A 243 -21.97 11.16 0.45
CA TYR A 243 -21.35 11.55 1.71
C TYR A 243 -22.28 12.45 2.55
N GLU A 244 -22.84 13.50 1.95
CA GLU A 244 -23.74 14.44 2.66
C GLU A 244 -25.03 13.76 3.15
N SER A 245 -25.49 12.70 2.47
CA SER A 245 -26.63 11.89 2.92
C SER A 245 -26.29 10.83 3.97
N GLY A 246 -25.03 10.63 4.28
CA GLY A 246 -24.57 9.59 5.20
C GLY A 246 -24.60 8.18 4.62
N GLU A 247 -24.67 8.02 3.30
CA GLU A 247 -24.60 6.71 2.62
C GLU A 247 -23.17 6.16 2.63
N VAL A 248 -22.16 7.03 2.65
CA VAL A 248 -20.75 6.68 2.71
C VAL A 248 -20.02 7.54 3.76
N ASP A 249 -18.93 7.00 4.31
CA ASP A 249 -18.17 7.63 5.41
C ASP A 249 -17.10 8.61 4.90
N GLY A 250 -16.72 8.51 3.62
CA GLY A 250 -15.72 9.38 3.05
C GLY A 250 -15.63 9.29 1.53
N VAL A 251 -14.99 10.32 0.95
CA VAL A 251 -14.75 10.42 -0.50
C VAL A 251 -13.32 10.89 -0.76
N ALA A 252 -12.65 10.31 -1.75
CA ALA A 252 -11.27 10.66 -2.10
C ALA A 252 -11.14 12.05 -2.73
N SER A 253 -12.19 12.53 -3.38
CA SER A 253 -12.18 13.82 -4.09
C SER A 253 -13.54 14.49 -4.03
N ILE A 254 -13.53 15.81 -3.98
CA ILE A 254 -14.73 16.67 -4.00
C ILE A 254 -14.65 17.65 -5.18
N PRO A 255 -15.78 18.13 -5.71
CA PRO A 255 -15.75 19.18 -6.71
C PRO A 255 -15.05 20.43 -6.17
N SER A 256 -14.17 21.04 -6.93
CA SER A 256 -13.43 22.24 -6.53
C SER A 256 -14.37 23.43 -6.20
N SER A 257 -15.55 23.49 -6.84
CA SER A 257 -16.60 24.49 -6.55
C SER A 257 -17.14 24.38 -5.13
N ASP A 258 -17.16 23.20 -4.54
CA ASP A 258 -17.73 22.92 -3.22
C ASP A 258 -16.73 23.04 -2.08
N PHE A 259 -15.42 23.04 -2.40
CA PHE A 259 -14.36 23.06 -1.39
C PHE A 259 -14.50 24.21 -0.37
N ALA A 260 -14.74 25.42 -0.83
CA ALA A 260 -14.85 26.57 0.06
C ALA A 260 -16.09 26.48 0.99
N ARG A 261 -17.22 25.99 0.47
CA ARG A 261 -18.45 25.76 1.23
C ARG A 261 -18.22 24.69 2.31
N LEU A 262 -17.77 23.51 1.91
CA LEU A 262 -17.55 22.38 2.82
C LEU A 262 -16.54 22.69 3.91
N LYS A 263 -15.48 23.45 3.59
CA LYS A 263 -14.51 23.90 4.58
C LYS A 263 -15.12 24.88 5.57
N ALA A 264 -15.97 25.80 5.11
CA ALA A 264 -16.67 26.77 5.98
C ALA A 264 -17.71 26.11 6.89
N GLU A 265 -18.38 25.05 6.41
CA GLU A 265 -19.36 24.25 7.15
C GLU A 265 -18.70 23.25 8.12
N ASN A 266 -17.37 23.15 8.12
CA ASN A 266 -16.61 22.17 8.89
C ASN A 266 -17.04 20.73 8.62
N ALA A 267 -17.32 20.42 7.34
CA ALA A 267 -17.87 19.13 6.87
C ALA A 267 -16.80 18.03 6.73
N GLY A 268 -15.79 18.00 7.60
CA GLY A 268 -14.76 16.94 7.63
C GLY A 268 -13.73 17.02 6.51
N VAL A 269 -13.61 18.16 5.80
CA VAL A 269 -12.61 18.31 4.72
C VAL A 269 -11.20 18.27 5.28
N GLN A 270 -10.45 17.23 4.90
CA GLN A 270 -9.03 17.09 5.21
C GLN A 270 -8.19 17.65 4.05
N THR A 271 -7.10 18.32 4.38
CA THR A 271 -6.10 18.76 3.40
C THR A 271 -4.72 18.41 3.91
N SER A 272 -3.92 17.77 3.08
CA SER A 272 -2.52 17.46 3.36
C SER A 272 -1.61 18.12 2.33
N PRO A 273 -0.38 18.53 2.72
CA PRO A 273 0.63 18.92 1.74
C PRO A 273 0.92 17.75 0.80
N SER A 274 1.07 18.04 -0.48
CA SER A 274 1.50 17.06 -1.48
C SER A 274 2.78 17.55 -2.15
N TYR A 275 3.77 16.68 -2.22
CA TYR A 275 4.97 16.92 -3.02
C TYR A 275 4.70 16.45 -4.44
N GLY A 276 4.23 17.35 -5.30
CA GLY A 276 3.88 17.02 -6.67
C GLY A 276 4.15 18.19 -7.60
N THR A 277 4.51 17.89 -8.82
CA THR A 277 4.64 18.87 -9.90
C THR A 277 3.60 18.56 -10.97
N VAL A 278 2.81 19.56 -11.32
CA VAL A 278 1.93 19.49 -12.49
C VAL A 278 2.63 20.12 -13.68
N TYR A 279 2.74 19.37 -14.77
CA TYR A 279 3.40 19.84 -15.98
C TYR A 279 2.64 19.39 -17.22
N TYR A 280 2.97 20.03 -18.34
CA TYR A 280 2.48 19.65 -19.66
C TYR A 280 3.64 19.05 -20.46
N ASP A 281 3.43 17.83 -20.95
CA ASP A 281 4.34 17.17 -21.86
C ASP A 281 3.95 17.46 -23.30
N PHE A 282 4.97 17.74 -24.10
CA PHE A 282 4.80 17.86 -25.55
C PHE A 282 5.39 16.61 -26.21
N ASN A 283 4.57 15.87 -26.93
CA ASN A 283 5.06 14.74 -27.72
C ASN A 283 5.82 15.26 -28.93
N CYS A 284 7.14 15.39 -28.76
CA CYS A 284 8.04 15.87 -29.82
C CYS A 284 8.32 14.81 -30.91
N SER A 285 7.82 13.58 -30.75
CA SER A 285 7.99 12.48 -31.71
C SER A 285 6.78 12.31 -32.63
N ALA A 286 5.68 13.04 -32.39
CA ALA A 286 4.50 13.04 -33.25
C ALA A 286 4.40 14.37 -34.00
N GLU A 287 3.94 14.32 -35.24
CA GLU A 287 3.53 15.53 -35.96
C GLU A 287 2.27 16.14 -35.32
N PRO A 288 2.10 17.49 -35.33
CA PRO A 288 0.98 18.17 -34.72
C PRO A 288 -0.37 17.77 -35.32
#